data_55bde83f1aa68b8dbb89b6c1c22d940d
#
_entry.id   55bde83f1aa68b8dbb89b6c1c22d940d
#
_cell.length_a   1.000
_cell.length_b   1.000
_cell.length_c   1.000
_cell.angle_alpha   90.00
_cell.angle_beta   90.00
_cell.angle_gamma   90.00
#
_symmetry.space_group_name_H-M   'P 1'
#
loop_
_entity.id
_entity.type
_entity.pdbx_description
1 polymer ?
#
loop_
_entity_poly.entity_id
_entity_poly.type
_entity_poly.pdbx_seq_one_letter_code
_entity_poly.pdbx_strand_id
1 'polypeptide(L)'
;MASSKKIVNSSEDEEMKKITQDTLNSAVRSSNRPGDLRGYGITALKYLPSTIGMVQSLMKTVNWKAAQQEVLVALNSTVVIVGQPNTGKSTLFNKIKGQKLSPVSPEAGTTRSLVRTDFGPFTLLDTPGYEASGRFSDEIQSGLDQATVIVFLIDATRGLQSMDREIYEQMKKLKKPIIVAVNKVDTLQGRESGDELATEIAIKLSVVGVIPISGKTGENIAEELLPTMIEASPEAALVIGHELPAYRRAAAQRIIRNATLVSLAAGIEPIPLIDIPILLGTQIRLVLRLAALYGEPIGATNVMSHARALISTMAGGLGFRLLAEQAAKAVPFGGDFVAGAIAGAATWSMGQVAL
;
A
#
# COMPACT_ATOMS: atom_id res chain seq x y z
N MET A 1 30.17 23.74 -27.48
CA MET A 1 29.91 23.18 -26.09
C MET A 1 28.96 21.99 -26.04
N ALA A 2 28.27 21.59 -27.10
CA ALA A 2 27.36 20.42 -27.11
C ALA A 2 28.06 19.08 -27.44
N SER A 3 29.24 19.11 -28.04
CA SER A 3 29.97 17.90 -28.47
C SER A 3 30.69 17.19 -27.32
N SER A 4 31.17 17.91 -26.31
CA SER A 4 31.91 17.31 -25.18
C SER A 4 31.03 16.55 -24.19
N LYS A 5 29.73 16.91 -24.05
CA LYS A 5 28.79 16.18 -23.17
C LYS A 5 28.35 14.82 -23.71
N LYS A 6 28.39 14.64 -25.04
CA LYS A 6 27.97 13.39 -25.69
C LYS A 6 29.07 12.32 -25.63
N ILE A 7 30.34 12.75 -25.60
CA ILE A 7 31.51 11.88 -25.53
C ILE A 7 31.71 11.32 -24.11
N VAL A 8 31.44 12.13 -23.07
CA VAL A 8 31.55 11.68 -21.68
C VAL A 8 30.50 10.60 -21.34
N ASN A 9 29.25 10.76 -21.84
CA ASN A 9 28.22 9.75 -21.60
C ASN A 9 28.51 8.40 -22.28
N SER A 10 29.13 8.39 -23.46
CA SER A 10 29.45 7.14 -24.19
C SER A 10 30.60 6.35 -23.55
N SER A 11 31.57 7.03 -22.94
CA SER A 11 32.65 6.35 -22.23
C SER A 11 32.22 5.77 -20.88
N GLU A 12 31.34 6.43 -20.16
CA GLU A 12 30.76 5.91 -18.91
C GLU A 12 29.84 4.71 -19.16
N ASP A 13 29.08 4.70 -20.26
CA ASP A 13 28.22 3.59 -20.66
C ASP A 13 29.05 2.36 -21.14
N GLU A 14 30.15 2.55 -21.82
CA GLU A 14 31.06 1.48 -22.19
C GLU A 14 31.81 0.91 -21.00
N GLU A 15 32.26 1.75 -20.09
CA GLU A 15 32.90 1.33 -18.85
C GLU A 15 31.93 0.54 -17.95
N MET A 16 30.67 0.98 -17.85
CA MET A 16 29.63 0.28 -17.12
C MET A 16 29.31 -1.11 -17.71
N LYS A 17 29.23 -1.23 -19.05
CA LYS A 17 29.07 -2.52 -19.75
C LYS A 17 30.24 -3.44 -19.48
N LYS A 18 31.46 -2.93 -19.51
CA LYS A 18 32.68 -3.70 -19.29
C LYS A 18 32.77 -4.20 -17.84
N ILE A 19 32.46 -3.34 -16.84
CA ILE A 19 32.40 -3.71 -15.43
C ILE A 19 31.34 -4.78 -15.19
N THR A 20 30.15 -4.64 -15.80
CA THR A 20 29.06 -5.63 -15.68
C THR A 20 29.48 -6.98 -16.28
N GLN A 21 30.12 -6.98 -17.44
CA GLN A 21 30.59 -8.18 -18.13
C GLN A 21 31.73 -8.85 -17.35
N ASP A 22 32.66 -8.08 -16.80
CA ASP A 22 33.78 -8.60 -16.00
C ASP A 22 33.31 -9.16 -14.65
N THR A 23 32.30 -8.55 -14.05
CA THR A 23 31.68 -9.05 -12.81
C THR A 23 30.94 -10.36 -13.05
N LEU A 24 30.19 -10.47 -14.14
CA LEU A 24 29.53 -11.72 -14.58
C LEU A 24 30.56 -12.82 -14.85
N ASN A 25 31.63 -12.50 -15.61
CA ASN A 25 32.67 -13.48 -15.93
C ASN A 25 33.46 -13.95 -14.71
N SER A 26 33.69 -13.07 -13.72
CA SER A 26 34.37 -13.44 -12.48
C SER A 26 33.47 -14.29 -11.57
N ALA A 27 32.18 -14.01 -11.50
CA ALA A 27 31.18 -14.79 -10.77
C ALA A 27 31.05 -16.21 -11.37
N VAL A 28 31.01 -16.32 -12.70
CA VAL A 28 30.98 -17.61 -13.41
C VAL A 28 32.24 -18.42 -13.19
N ARG A 29 33.43 -17.79 -13.17
CA ARG A 29 34.71 -18.49 -12.90
C ARG A 29 34.85 -18.95 -11.43
N SER A 30 34.25 -18.26 -10.48
CA SER A 30 34.27 -18.63 -9.05
C SER A 30 33.28 -19.74 -8.70
N SER A 31 32.21 -19.93 -9.49
CA SER A 31 31.19 -20.95 -9.25
C SER A 31 31.67 -22.40 -9.43
N ASN A 32 32.85 -22.61 -9.98
CA ASN A 32 33.42 -23.96 -10.19
C ASN A 32 34.10 -24.57 -8.94
N ARG A 33 34.02 -23.94 -7.76
CA ARG A 33 34.53 -24.52 -6.50
C ARG A 33 33.45 -24.44 -5.41
N PRO A 34 32.78 -25.54 -5.09
CA PRO A 34 31.80 -25.54 -4.00
C PRO A 34 32.53 -25.42 -2.64
N GLY A 35 32.22 -24.34 -1.91
CA GLY A 35 32.59 -24.24 -0.47
C GLY A 35 33.36 -23.00 0.01
N ASP A 36 33.80 -22.10 -0.85
CA ASP A 36 34.58 -20.92 -0.40
C ASP A 36 33.77 -19.60 -0.38
N LEU A 37 32.96 -19.42 0.66
CA LEU A 37 32.24 -18.18 0.92
C LEU A 37 33.16 -16.97 1.23
N ARG A 38 34.43 -17.20 1.60
CA ARG A 38 35.40 -16.13 1.89
C ARG A 38 35.83 -15.38 0.64
N GLY A 39 35.89 -16.06 -0.53
CA GLY A 39 36.22 -15.44 -1.80
C GLY A 39 35.20 -14.41 -2.25
N TYR A 40 33.91 -14.63 -1.98
CA TYR A 40 32.83 -13.72 -2.36
C TYR A 40 32.87 -12.38 -1.62
N GLY A 41 33.19 -12.40 -0.31
CA GLY A 41 33.28 -11.20 0.51
C GLY A 41 34.39 -10.24 0.06
N ILE A 42 35.55 -10.76 -0.30
CA ILE A 42 36.73 -9.95 -0.71
C ILE A 42 36.52 -9.38 -2.11
N THR A 43 35.92 -10.13 -3.03
CA THR A 43 35.62 -9.66 -4.39
C THR A 43 34.53 -8.58 -4.37
N ALA A 44 33.50 -8.73 -3.53
CA ALA A 44 32.45 -7.74 -3.36
C ALA A 44 32.99 -6.39 -2.83
N LEU A 45 33.90 -6.43 -1.86
CA LEU A 45 34.57 -5.23 -1.30
C LEU A 45 35.38 -4.45 -2.36
N LYS A 46 35.99 -5.12 -3.33
CA LYS A 46 36.79 -4.50 -4.39
C LYS A 46 35.92 -3.67 -5.38
N TYR A 47 34.63 -4.01 -5.50
CA TYR A 47 33.69 -3.32 -6.41
C TYR A 47 32.75 -2.34 -5.69
N LEU A 48 32.88 -2.12 -4.40
CA LEU A 48 32.04 -1.21 -3.62
C LEU A 48 31.96 0.23 -4.20
N PRO A 49 33.05 0.86 -4.64
CA PRO A 49 33.01 2.20 -5.24
C PRO A 49 32.26 2.24 -6.57
N SER A 50 32.39 1.19 -7.40
CA SER A 50 31.71 1.09 -8.70
C SER A 50 30.21 0.81 -8.53
N THR A 51 29.80 0.08 -7.47
CA THR A 51 28.38 -0.17 -7.18
C THR A 51 27.66 1.08 -6.66
N ILE A 52 28.33 1.96 -5.94
CA ILE A 52 27.77 3.27 -5.55
C ILE A 52 27.52 4.13 -6.79
N GLY A 53 28.48 4.20 -7.72
CA GLY A 53 28.34 4.90 -8.98
C GLY A 53 27.20 4.32 -9.85
N MET A 54 27.07 3.00 -9.91
CA MET A 54 25.98 2.30 -10.59
C MET A 54 24.61 2.64 -9.98
N VAL A 55 24.46 2.58 -8.68
CA VAL A 55 23.21 2.95 -8.01
C VAL A 55 22.87 4.42 -8.25
N GLN A 56 23.86 5.34 -8.18
CA GLN A 56 23.65 6.75 -8.49
C GLN A 56 23.22 6.95 -9.95
N SER A 57 23.78 6.21 -10.89
CA SER A 57 23.38 6.25 -12.29
C SER A 57 21.96 5.74 -12.49
N LEU A 58 21.61 4.61 -11.86
CA LEU A 58 20.26 4.06 -11.88
C LEU A 58 19.24 5.01 -11.23
N MET A 59 19.62 5.71 -10.15
CA MET A 59 18.77 6.73 -9.55
C MET A 59 18.44 7.90 -10.47
N LYS A 60 19.32 8.22 -11.43
CA LYS A 60 19.06 9.23 -12.46
C LYS A 60 18.02 8.76 -13.50
N THR A 61 17.88 7.45 -13.70
CA THR A 61 16.91 6.87 -14.65
C THR A 61 15.52 6.73 -14.06
N VAL A 62 15.38 6.82 -12.73
CA VAL A 62 14.07 6.72 -12.06
C VAL A 62 13.19 7.93 -12.37
N ASN A 63 11.97 7.66 -12.77
CA ASN A 63 10.97 8.70 -12.97
C ASN A 63 10.36 9.14 -11.62
N TRP A 64 11.07 10.03 -10.92
CA TRP A 64 10.65 10.59 -9.65
C TRP A 64 9.29 11.28 -9.71
N LYS A 65 9.00 11.97 -10.83
CA LYS A 65 7.72 12.66 -11.02
C LYS A 65 6.56 11.66 -11.08
N ALA A 66 6.76 10.52 -11.75
CA ALA A 66 5.74 9.47 -11.79
C ALA A 66 5.51 8.85 -10.41
N ALA A 67 6.57 8.54 -9.65
CA ALA A 67 6.45 8.02 -8.29
C ALA A 67 5.75 9.02 -7.36
N GLN A 68 6.08 10.31 -7.46
CA GLN A 68 5.41 11.38 -6.73
C GLN A 68 3.93 11.46 -7.09
N GLN A 69 3.59 11.44 -8.38
CA GLN A 69 2.21 11.51 -8.86
C GLN A 69 1.38 10.32 -8.37
N GLU A 70 1.94 9.11 -8.36
CA GLU A 70 1.28 7.93 -7.79
C GLU A 70 0.93 8.12 -6.30
N VAL A 71 1.84 8.69 -5.51
CA VAL A 71 1.58 8.94 -4.08
C VAL A 71 0.53 10.01 -3.90
N LEU A 72 0.54 11.08 -4.71
CA LEU A 72 -0.50 12.11 -4.69
C LEU A 72 -1.87 11.54 -5.07
N VAL A 73 -1.93 10.66 -6.06
CA VAL A 73 -3.16 9.93 -6.42
C VAL A 73 -3.61 9.03 -5.26
N ALA A 74 -2.69 8.32 -4.62
CA ALA A 74 -3.00 7.47 -3.48
C ALA A 74 -3.51 8.27 -2.27
N LEU A 75 -3.04 9.50 -2.04
CA LEU A 75 -3.58 10.41 -1.01
C LEU A 75 -5.02 10.88 -1.30
N ASN A 76 -5.45 10.82 -2.55
CA ASN A 76 -6.83 11.11 -2.95
C ASN A 76 -7.72 9.83 -2.99
N SER A 77 -7.21 8.70 -2.50
CA SER A 77 -7.97 7.47 -2.41
C SER A 77 -9.12 7.60 -1.42
N THR A 78 -10.21 6.89 -1.68
CA THR A 78 -11.45 7.01 -0.91
C THR A 78 -11.85 5.66 -0.32
N VAL A 79 -12.23 5.68 0.95
CA VAL A 79 -12.96 4.59 1.62
C VAL A 79 -14.45 4.92 1.55
N VAL A 80 -15.20 4.07 0.89
CA VAL A 80 -16.64 4.29 0.70
C VAL A 80 -17.43 3.49 1.74
N ILE A 81 -18.29 4.20 2.48
CA ILE A 81 -19.24 3.59 3.42
C ILE A 81 -20.59 3.54 2.73
N VAL A 82 -21.06 2.35 2.42
CA VAL A 82 -22.31 2.10 1.69
C VAL A 82 -23.27 1.26 2.51
N GLY A 83 -24.56 1.44 2.31
CA GLY A 83 -25.62 0.66 2.97
C GLY A 83 -26.98 1.31 2.78
N GLN A 84 -28.04 0.57 3.13
CA GLN A 84 -29.40 1.08 3.04
C GLN A 84 -29.61 2.34 3.88
N PRO A 85 -30.68 3.14 3.61
CA PRO A 85 -31.03 4.27 4.46
C PRO A 85 -31.18 3.85 5.92
N ASN A 86 -30.78 4.74 6.84
CA ASN A 86 -30.86 4.54 8.28
C ASN A 86 -29.99 3.43 8.87
N THR A 87 -29.04 2.85 8.14
CA THR A 87 -28.05 1.88 8.69
C THR A 87 -27.04 2.53 9.62
N GLY A 88 -27.01 3.87 9.72
CA GLY A 88 -26.14 4.61 10.63
C GLY A 88 -24.81 5.04 10.03
N LYS A 89 -24.70 5.16 8.70
CA LYS A 89 -23.49 5.62 7.99
C LYS A 89 -22.96 6.96 8.50
N SER A 90 -23.84 7.96 8.62
CA SER A 90 -23.47 9.29 9.13
C SER A 90 -23.06 9.24 10.59
N THR A 91 -23.69 8.38 11.41
CA THR A 91 -23.33 8.19 12.82
C THR A 91 -21.94 7.56 12.94
N LEU A 92 -21.66 6.51 12.17
CA LEU A 92 -20.36 5.88 12.09
C LEU A 92 -19.28 6.88 11.64
N PHE A 93 -19.55 7.62 10.58
CA PHE A 93 -18.64 8.64 10.06
C PHE A 93 -18.32 9.71 11.11
N ASN A 94 -19.35 10.25 11.79
CA ASN A 94 -19.17 11.24 12.85
C ASN A 94 -18.38 10.67 14.03
N LYS A 95 -18.54 9.38 14.33
CA LYS A 95 -17.78 8.70 15.39
C LYS A 95 -16.30 8.56 15.00
N ILE A 96 -15.99 8.17 13.77
CA ILE A 96 -14.62 8.12 13.25
C ILE A 96 -14.01 9.53 13.27
N LYS A 97 -14.76 10.54 12.84
CA LYS A 97 -14.35 11.94 12.85
C LYS A 97 -14.07 12.47 14.25
N GLY A 98 -14.88 12.11 15.22
CA GLY A 98 -14.75 12.54 16.63
C GLY A 98 -13.52 11.98 17.35
N GLN A 99 -12.84 11.00 16.76
CA GLN A 99 -11.57 10.47 17.27
C GLN A 99 -10.35 11.35 16.96
N LYS A 100 -10.52 12.67 16.98
CA LYS A 100 -9.51 13.73 16.81
C LYS A 100 -9.00 13.92 15.38
N LEU A 101 -9.78 14.65 14.65
CA LEU A 101 -9.31 15.40 13.50
C LEU A 101 -9.27 16.88 13.87
N SER A 102 -8.31 17.61 13.33
CA SER A 102 -8.14 19.06 13.52
C SER A 102 -9.45 19.82 13.25
N PRO A 103 -9.75 20.93 13.93
CA PRO A 103 -11.06 21.57 13.88
C PRO A 103 -11.32 22.26 12.55
N VAL A 104 -12.20 21.74 11.74
CA VAL A 104 -12.84 22.49 10.66
C VAL A 104 -14.32 22.13 10.61
N SER A 105 -15.11 23.18 10.56
CA SER A 105 -16.53 23.42 10.74
C SER A 105 -17.57 22.37 10.29
N PRO A 106 -18.72 22.31 10.97
CA PRO A 106 -19.83 21.42 10.64
C PRO A 106 -20.91 22.12 9.83
N GLU A 107 -21.44 21.48 8.80
CA GLU A 107 -22.81 21.75 8.34
C GLU A 107 -23.56 20.43 8.17
N ALA A 108 -24.60 20.29 8.98
CA ALA A 108 -25.59 19.23 8.87
C ALA A 108 -26.62 19.61 7.83
N GLY A 109 -26.77 18.81 6.80
CA GLY A 109 -27.81 18.99 5.78
C GLY A 109 -28.30 17.65 5.24
N THR A 110 -29.61 17.52 5.17
CA THR A 110 -30.38 16.38 4.69
C THR A 110 -29.96 15.89 3.30
N THR A 111 -29.52 14.66 3.26
CA THR A 111 -28.91 13.99 2.12
C THR A 111 -29.94 13.48 1.12
N ARG A 112 -29.99 14.03 -0.07
CA ARG A 112 -30.70 13.47 -1.25
C ARG A 112 -29.81 13.15 -2.45
N SER A 113 -28.49 13.20 -2.28
CA SER A 113 -27.53 12.84 -3.34
C SER A 113 -26.18 12.58 -2.70
N LEU A 114 -25.24 12.01 -3.44
CA LEU A 114 -23.85 11.77 -3.05
C LEU A 114 -23.34 12.84 -2.11
N VAL A 115 -23.30 12.56 -0.81
CA VAL A 115 -22.59 13.41 0.13
C VAL A 115 -21.12 13.08 0.02
N ARG A 116 -20.48 13.70 -0.95
CA ARG A 116 -19.05 13.92 -0.84
C ARG A 116 -18.86 14.88 0.33
N THR A 117 -18.68 14.32 1.50
CA THR A 117 -18.19 15.12 2.62
C THR A 117 -16.73 15.43 2.32
N ASP A 118 -16.38 16.69 2.11
CA ASP A 118 -15.00 17.18 1.91
C ASP A 118 -14.15 16.99 3.17
N PHE A 119 -14.25 15.84 3.81
CA PHE A 119 -13.63 15.59 5.08
C PHE A 119 -12.95 14.22 5.13
N GLY A 120 -11.65 14.25 4.83
CA GLY A 120 -10.81 13.07 4.87
C GLY A 120 -11.15 12.03 3.79
N PRO A 121 -10.66 10.81 3.92
CA PRO A 121 -10.73 9.80 2.88
C PRO A 121 -12.07 9.07 2.79
N PHE A 122 -13.10 9.52 3.53
CA PHE A 122 -14.37 8.80 3.61
C PHE A 122 -15.45 9.42 2.74
N THR A 123 -16.12 8.61 1.94
CA THR A 123 -17.31 8.97 1.18
C THR A 123 -18.50 8.12 1.64
N LEU A 124 -19.62 8.78 1.94
CA LEU A 124 -20.86 8.10 2.32
C LEU A 124 -21.76 7.93 1.10
N LEU A 125 -22.21 6.72 0.84
CA LEU A 125 -23.18 6.41 -0.20
C LEU A 125 -24.44 5.81 0.43
N ASP A 126 -25.52 6.55 0.38
CA ASP A 126 -26.84 6.00 0.63
C ASP A 126 -27.30 5.22 -0.59
N THR A 127 -27.91 4.07 -0.38
CA THR A 127 -28.55 3.29 -1.43
C THR A 127 -30.10 3.40 -1.42
N PRO A 128 -30.69 4.65 -1.38
CA PRO A 128 -32.13 4.82 -1.48
C PRO A 128 -32.53 4.75 -2.93
N GLY A 129 -32.63 3.74 -3.54
CA GLY A 129 -32.90 3.67 -4.95
C GLY A 129 -32.04 2.66 -5.65
N TYR A 130 -31.69 1.59 -4.92
CA TYR A 130 -31.46 0.35 -5.61
C TYR A 130 -32.77 0.08 -6.38
N GLU A 131 -32.76 0.52 -7.62
CA GLU A 131 -33.96 0.59 -8.44
C GLU A 131 -34.56 -0.81 -8.62
N ALA A 132 -35.84 -0.86 -8.92
CA ALA A 132 -36.49 -2.09 -9.35
C ALA A 132 -35.77 -2.81 -10.52
N SER A 133 -34.79 -2.16 -11.14
CA SER A 133 -33.86 -2.69 -12.15
C SER A 133 -32.71 -3.55 -11.59
N GLY A 134 -32.50 -3.60 -10.27
CA GLY A 134 -31.38 -4.31 -9.66
C GLY A 134 -30.00 -3.71 -9.97
N ARG A 135 -29.93 -2.40 -10.23
CA ARG A 135 -28.69 -1.67 -10.54
C ARG A 135 -28.50 -0.46 -9.63
N PHE A 136 -27.27 -0.10 -9.40
CA PHE A 136 -26.94 1.18 -8.78
C PHE A 136 -27.23 2.32 -9.73
N SER A 137 -27.65 3.47 -9.20
CA SER A 137 -27.66 4.71 -9.99
C SER A 137 -26.23 5.05 -10.46
N ASP A 138 -26.12 5.81 -11.55
CA ASP A 138 -24.82 6.21 -12.11
C ASP A 138 -23.95 6.94 -11.07
N GLU A 139 -24.58 7.70 -10.18
CA GLU A 139 -23.90 8.40 -9.09
C GLU A 139 -23.29 7.44 -8.06
N ILE A 140 -24.04 6.41 -7.62
CA ILE A 140 -23.55 5.39 -6.70
C ILE A 140 -22.45 4.58 -7.36
N GLN A 141 -22.65 4.19 -8.63
CA GLN A 141 -21.65 3.45 -9.40
C GLN A 141 -20.34 4.24 -9.49
N SER A 142 -20.41 5.53 -9.85
CA SER A 142 -19.24 6.42 -9.92
C SER A 142 -18.50 6.52 -8.58
N GLY A 143 -19.23 6.61 -7.47
CA GLY A 143 -18.62 6.63 -6.13
C GLY A 143 -17.95 5.30 -5.78
N LEU A 144 -18.58 4.19 -6.10
CA LEU A 144 -18.02 2.85 -5.89
C LEU A 144 -16.80 2.60 -6.79
N ASP A 145 -16.80 3.11 -8.02
CA ASP A 145 -15.67 2.99 -8.95
C ASP A 145 -14.42 3.75 -8.46
N GLN A 146 -14.60 4.83 -7.69
CA GLN A 146 -13.52 5.59 -7.07
C GLN A 146 -13.04 4.97 -5.74
N ALA A 147 -13.82 4.05 -5.14
CA ALA A 147 -13.48 3.44 -3.87
C ALA A 147 -12.19 2.62 -3.94
N THR A 148 -11.34 2.75 -2.96
CA THR A 148 -10.19 1.87 -2.71
C THR A 148 -10.60 0.70 -1.82
N VAL A 149 -11.48 0.96 -0.86
CA VAL A 149 -12.10 -0.02 0.04
C VAL A 149 -13.57 0.35 0.19
N ILE A 150 -14.43 -0.64 0.20
CA ILE A 150 -15.87 -0.50 0.43
C ILE A 150 -16.21 -1.05 1.81
N VAL A 151 -16.84 -0.26 2.66
CA VAL A 151 -17.43 -0.69 3.93
C VAL A 151 -18.93 -0.82 3.73
N PHE A 152 -19.41 -2.04 3.73
CA PHE A 152 -20.83 -2.33 3.59
C PHE A 152 -21.48 -2.44 4.96
N LEU A 153 -22.43 -1.55 5.23
CA LEU A 153 -23.06 -1.40 6.54
C LEU A 153 -24.47 -1.98 6.55
N ILE A 154 -24.71 -2.96 7.42
CA ILE A 154 -25.98 -3.61 7.64
C ILE A 154 -26.54 -3.16 9.01
N ASP A 155 -27.85 -3.03 9.13
CA ASP A 155 -28.52 -2.63 10.38
C ASP A 155 -28.85 -3.86 11.22
N ALA A 156 -28.26 -3.98 12.42
CA ALA A 156 -28.47 -5.08 13.34
C ALA A 156 -29.94 -5.24 13.75
N THR A 157 -30.69 -4.14 13.83
CA THR A 157 -32.10 -4.17 14.23
C THR A 157 -33.01 -4.87 13.22
N ARG A 158 -32.57 -4.92 11.97
CA ARG A 158 -33.33 -5.54 10.85
C ARG A 158 -32.73 -6.87 10.38
N GLY A 159 -31.47 -7.11 10.77
CA GLY A 159 -30.70 -8.22 10.23
C GLY A 159 -30.46 -8.12 8.72
N LEU A 160 -29.97 -9.18 8.13
CA LEU A 160 -29.67 -9.25 6.69
C LEU A 160 -30.97 -9.34 5.87
N GLN A 161 -31.25 -8.31 5.09
CA GLN A 161 -32.39 -8.23 4.19
C GLN A 161 -32.02 -8.78 2.79
N SER A 162 -33.05 -9.13 1.97
CA SER A 162 -32.84 -9.53 0.57
C SER A 162 -32.12 -8.45 -0.23
N MET A 163 -32.49 -7.20 -0.03
CA MET A 163 -31.87 -6.03 -0.64
C MET A 163 -30.37 -5.92 -0.31
N ASP A 164 -29.97 -6.21 0.94
CA ASP A 164 -28.56 -6.19 1.34
C ASP A 164 -27.75 -7.23 0.56
N ARG A 165 -28.33 -8.42 0.33
CA ARG A 165 -27.68 -9.47 -0.48
C ARG A 165 -27.50 -9.03 -1.93
N GLU A 166 -28.52 -8.43 -2.52
CA GLU A 166 -28.45 -7.96 -3.90
C GLU A 166 -27.39 -6.86 -4.06
N ILE A 167 -27.36 -5.88 -3.15
CA ILE A 167 -26.35 -4.82 -3.10
C ILE A 167 -24.96 -5.44 -2.96
N TYR A 168 -24.78 -6.39 -2.04
CA TYR A 168 -23.49 -7.06 -1.83
C TYR A 168 -23.00 -7.79 -3.10
N GLU A 169 -23.89 -8.56 -3.76
CA GLU A 169 -23.54 -9.27 -4.99
C GLU A 169 -23.18 -8.32 -6.15
N GLN A 170 -23.77 -7.13 -6.23
CA GLN A 170 -23.36 -6.11 -7.21
C GLN A 170 -21.98 -5.55 -6.87
N MET A 171 -21.69 -5.25 -5.60
CA MET A 171 -20.39 -4.75 -5.16
C MET A 171 -19.26 -5.76 -5.42
N LYS A 172 -19.50 -7.06 -5.27
CA LYS A 172 -18.51 -8.11 -5.59
C LYS A 172 -18.01 -8.05 -7.02
N LYS A 173 -18.85 -7.62 -7.97
CA LYS A 173 -18.47 -7.48 -9.38
C LYS A 173 -17.37 -6.44 -9.61
N LEU A 174 -17.21 -5.48 -8.68
CA LEU A 174 -16.20 -4.43 -8.75
C LEU A 174 -14.79 -4.96 -8.43
N LYS A 175 -14.66 -6.17 -7.88
CA LYS A 175 -13.39 -6.80 -7.51
C LYS A 175 -12.53 -5.94 -6.57
N LYS A 176 -13.18 -5.15 -5.71
CA LYS A 176 -12.55 -4.30 -4.69
C LYS A 176 -12.67 -4.97 -3.32
N PRO A 177 -11.79 -4.66 -2.36
CA PRO A 177 -11.95 -5.10 -0.99
C PRO A 177 -13.28 -4.61 -0.41
N ILE A 178 -14.10 -5.52 0.10
CA ILE A 178 -15.37 -5.23 0.78
C ILE A 178 -15.26 -5.70 2.22
N ILE A 179 -15.46 -4.76 3.15
CA ILE A 179 -15.56 -5.04 4.58
C ILE A 179 -17.04 -4.97 4.93
N VAL A 180 -17.59 -6.06 5.43
CA VAL A 180 -18.99 -6.09 5.89
C VAL A 180 -19.02 -5.79 7.38
N ALA A 181 -19.83 -4.82 7.79
CA ALA A 181 -20.03 -4.50 9.19
C ALA A 181 -21.53 -4.46 9.51
N VAL A 182 -21.89 -5.01 10.66
CA VAL A 182 -23.25 -4.93 11.21
C VAL A 182 -23.28 -3.87 12.31
N ASN A 183 -24.04 -2.80 12.08
CA ASN A 183 -24.06 -1.62 12.94
C ASN A 183 -25.29 -1.62 13.86
N LYS A 184 -25.22 -0.84 14.95
CA LYS A 184 -26.25 -0.69 15.98
C LYS A 184 -26.36 -1.90 16.91
N VAL A 185 -25.26 -2.62 17.12
CA VAL A 185 -25.27 -3.76 18.06
C VAL A 185 -25.59 -3.34 19.49
N ASP A 186 -25.40 -2.04 19.82
CA ASP A 186 -25.82 -1.45 21.10
C ASP A 186 -27.33 -1.51 21.34
N THR A 187 -28.13 -1.80 20.33
CA THR A 187 -29.58 -1.95 20.44
C THR A 187 -30.00 -3.40 20.70
N LEU A 188 -29.08 -4.37 20.52
CA LEU A 188 -29.31 -5.77 20.79
C LEU A 188 -29.15 -6.07 22.29
N GLN A 189 -29.81 -7.11 22.77
CA GLN A 189 -29.69 -7.55 24.15
C GLN A 189 -28.47 -8.46 24.31
N GLY A 190 -27.41 -7.91 24.93
CA GLY A 190 -26.19 -8.63 25.21
C GLY A 190 -25.16 -8.58 24.09
N ARG A 191 -23.88 -8.74 24.48
CA ARG A 191 -22.73 -8.67 23.55
C ARG A 191 -22.65 -9.90 22.64
N GLU A 192 -23.07 -11.04 23.18
CA GLU A 192 -23.10 -12.31 22.42
C GLU A 192 -24.03 -12.25 21.22
N SER A 193 -25.15 -11.52 21.33
CA SER A 193 -26.11 -11.40 20.22
C SER A 193 -25.54 -10.61 19.01
N GLY A 194 -24.58 -9.72 19.21
CA GLY A 194 -23.88 -9.01 18.11
C GLY A 194 -22.97 -9.93 17.31
N ASP A 195 -22.19 -10.76 18.00
CA ASP A 195 -21.27 -11.73 17.38
C ASP A 195 -22.03 -12.89 16.71
N GLU A 196 -23.12 -13.36 17.33
CA GLU A 196 -23.99 -14.38 16.73
C GLU A 196 -24.61 -13.87 15.42
N LEU A 197 -25.16 -12.65 15.42
CA LEU A 197 -25.72 -12.04 14.23
C LEU A 197 -24.65 -11.81 13.13
N ALA A 198 -23.46 -11.35 13.52
CA ALA A 198 -22.34 -11.20 12.58
C ALA A 198 -21.95 -12.52 11.95
N THR A 199 -21.89 -13.61 12.72
CA THR A 199 -21.61 -14.96 12.25
C THR A 199 -22.67 -15.45 11.30
N GLU A 200 -23.94 -15.26 11.64
CA GLU A 200 -25.08 -15.64 10.77
C GLU A 200 -25.01 -14.91 9.42
N ILE A 201 -24.73 -13.61 9.43
CA ILE A 201 -24.60 -12.79 8.22
C ILE A 201 -23.39 -13.24 7.40
N ALA A 202 -22.26 -13.55 8.04
CA ALA A 202 -21.07 -14.05 7.38
C ALA A 202 -21.34 -15.34 6.59
N ILE A 203 -22.04 -16.29 7.21
CA ILE A 203 -22.46 -17.53 6.56
C ILE A 203 -23.39 -17.24 5.37
N LYS A 204 -24.39 -16.39 5.56
CA LYS A 204 -25.39 -16.07 4.53
C LYS A 204 -24.83 -15.32 3.33
N LEU A 205 -23.77 -14.50 3.52
CA LEU A 205 -23.08 -13.77 2.46
C LEU A 205 -21.86 -14.54 1.93
N SER A 206 -21.50 -15.67 2.54
CA SER A 206 -20.29 -16.43 2.22
C SER A 206 -19.03 -15.59 2.29
N VAL A 207 -18.88 -14.81 3.38
CA VAL A 207 -17.70 -13.98 3.66
C VAL A 207 -16.90 -14.54 4.83
N VAL A 208 -15.61 -14.20 4.90
CA VAL A 208 -14.70 -14.69 5.95
C VAL A 208 -15.10 -14.17 7.33
N GLY A 209 -15.63 -12.92 7.40
CA GLY A 209 -16.07 -12.32 8.64
C GLY A 209 -16.94 -11.10 8.41
N VAL A 210 -17.73 -10.77 9.43
CA VAL A 210 -18.55 -9.56 9.55
C VAL A 210 -18.20 -8.92 10.89
N ILE A 211 -18.00 -7.61 10.91
CA ILE A 211 -17.59 -6.88 12.11
C ILE A 211 -18.84 -6.32 12.80
N PRO A 212 -19.18 -6.76 14.02
CA PRO A 212 -20.25 -6.15 14.80
C PRO A 212 -19.76 -4.80 15.38
N ILE A 213 -20.46 -3.70 15.07
CA ILE A 213 -20.07 -2.36 15.51
C ILE A 213 -21.24 -1.57 16.08
N SER A 214 -20.93 -0.56 16.85
CA SER A 214 -21.86 0.51 17.19
C SER A 214 -21.30 1.87 16.81
N GLY A 215 -21.87 2.49 15.79
CA GLY A 215 -21.55 3.88 15.43
C GLY A 215 -21.90 4.87 16.55
N LYS A 216 -22.83 4.52 17.45
CA LYS A 216 -23.26 5.36 18.57
C LYS A 216 -22.27 5.29 19.74
N THR A 217 -21.95 4.10 20.22
CA THR A 217 -21.04 3.91 21.36
C THR A 217 -19.57 3.97 20.96
N GLY A 218 -19.24 3.54 19.75
CA GLY A 218 -17.87 3.40 19.24
C GLY A 218 -17.35 1.97 19.34
N GLU A 219 -18.15 1.02 19.76
CA GLU A 219 -17.79 -0.37 19.93
C GLU A 219 -17.21 -0.96 18.63
N ASN A 220 -16.08 -1.62 18.72
CA ASN A 220 -15.33 -2.29 17.66
C ASN A 220 -14.92 -1.39 16.48
N ILE A 221 -15.08 -0.05 16.57
CA ILE A 221 -14.64 0.84 15.48
C ILE A 221 -13.13 1.02 15.51
N ALA A 222 -12.58 1.35 16.68
CA ALA A 222 -11.15 1.60 16.84
C ALA A 222 -10.33 0.31 16.83
N GLU A 223 -10.88 -0.74 17.42
CA GLU A 223 -10.19 -2.02 17.68
C GLU A 223 -10.25 -2.97 16.48
N GLU A 224 -11.32 -2.92 15.67
CA GLU A 224 -11.51 -3.87 14.57
C GLU A 224 -11.75 -3.21 13.22
N LEU A 225 -12.71 -2.28 13.11
CA LEU A 225 -13.11 -1.74 11.81
C LEU A 225 -11.98 -0.94 11.15
N LEU A 226 -11.38 0.04 11.85
CA LEU A 226 -10.29 0.85 11.32
C LEU A 226 -9.01 0.03 11.01
N PRO A 227 -8.55 -0.88 11.89
CA PRO A 227 -7.47 -1.81 11.54
C PRO A 227 -7.78 -2.65 10.32
N THR A 228 -9.00 -3.18 10.18
CA THR A 228 -9.40 -3.98 9.01
C THR A 228 -9.38 -3.15 7.72
N MET A 229 -9.80 -1.89 7.76
CA MET A 229 -9.70 -0.97 6.62
C MET A 229 -8.24 -0.72 6.22
N ILE A 230 -7.34 -0.55 7.19
CA ILE A 230 -5.90 -0.36 6.97
C ILE A 230 -5.30 -1.61 6.32
N GLU A 231 -5.68 -2.79 6.78
CA GLU A 231 -5.19 -4.05 6.22
C GLU A 231 -5.73 -4.33 4.81
N ALA A 232 -6.90 -3.81 4.47
CA ALA A 232 -7.55 -4.08 3.20
C ALA A 232 -6.74 -3.58 1.99
N SER A 233 -6.09 -2.41 2.08
CA SER A 233 -5.23 -1.92 1.00
C SER A 233 -4.15 -0.95 1.50
N PRO A 234 -2.98 -0.88 0.82
CA PRO A 234 -1.93 0.11 1.14
C PRO A 234 -2.38 1.56 0.93
N GLU A 235 -3.29 1.79 -0.01
CA GLU A 235 -3.86 3.12 -0.28
C GLU A 235 -4.80 3.55 0.84
N ALA A 236 -5.68 2.66 1.31
CA ALA A 236 -6.51 2.91 2.49
C ALA A 236 -5.65 3.12 3.74
N ALA A 237 -4.59 2.33 3.93
CA ALA A 237 -3.62 2.54 5.00
C ALA A 237 -3.03 3.95 4.96
N LEU A 238 -2.58 4.40 3.78
CA LEU A 238 -1.98 5.72 3.61
C LEU A 238 -2.95 6.83 4.02
N VAL A 239 -4.17 6.83 3.47
CA VAL A 239 -5.11 7.92 3.72
C VAL A 239 -5.68 7.90 5.14
N ILE A 240 -5.95 6.72 5.70
CA ILE A 240 -6.43 6.60 7.09
C ILE A 240 -5.33 7.03 8.07
N GLY A 241 -4.10 6.57 7.88
CA GLY A 241 -3.00 6.94 8.75
C GLY A 241 -2.55 8.40 8.61
N HIS A 242 -2.71 9.01 7.42
CA HIS A 242 -2.49 10.44 7.21
C HIS A 242 -3.50 11.26 8.03
N GLU A 243 -4.78 10.93 7.96
CA GLU A 243 -5.86 11.65 8.62
C GLU A 243 -5.99 11.32 10.12
N LEU A 244 -5.72 10.08 10.50
CA LEU A 244 -5.86 9.59 11.87
C LEU A 244 -4.49 9.26 12.49
N PRO A 245 -3.83 10.22 13.18
CA PRO A 245 -2.48 10.03 13.72
C PRO A 245 -2.31 8.81 14.64
N ALA A 246 -3.37 8.41 15.35
CA ALA A 246 -3.35 7.23 16.21
C ALA A 246 -3.07 5.92 15.44
N TYR A 247 -3.37 5.89 14.14
CA TYR A 247 -3.22 4.72 13.29
C TYR A 247 -1.99 4.77 12.37
N ARG A 248 -1.20 5.85 12.41
CA ARG A 248 -0.01 6.04 11.55
C ARG A 248 0.95 4.86 11.60
N ARG A 249 1.22 4.35 12.80
CA ARG A 249 2.14 3.21 12.96
C ARG A 249 1.61 1.94 12.29
N ALA A 250 0.33 1.61 12.47
CA ALA A 250 -0.30 0.47 11.82
C ALA A 250 -0.31 0.63 10.31
N ALA A 251 -0.65 1.82 9.82
CA ALA A 251 -0.64 2.17 8.41
C ALA A 251 0.77 2.05 7.80
N ALA A 252 1.79 2.57 8.48
CA ALA A 252 3.18 2.45 8.05
C ALA A 252 3.62 0.98 7.94
N GLN A 253 3.31 0.15 8.92
CA GLN A 253 3.62 -1.28 8.88
C GLN A 253 2.93 -1.99 7.70
N ARG A 254 1.69 -1.63 7.39
CA ARG A 254 0.97 -2.17 6.24
C ARG A 254 1.62 -1.77 4.91
N ILE A 255 2.02 -0.49 4.77
CA ILE A 255 2.70 0.04 3.59
C ILE A 255 4.07 -0.65 3.41
N ILE A 256 4.85 -0.78 4.48
CA ILE A 256 6.16 -1.45 4.48
C ILE A 256 5.99 -2.92 4.07
N ARG A 257 5.04 -3.62 4.66
CA ARG A 257 4.78 -5.03 4.35
C ARG A 257 4.42 -5.23 2.88
N ASN A 258 3.57 -4.36 2.33
CA ASN A 258 3.24 -4.43 0.90
C ASN A 258 4.47 -4.20 0.00
N ALA A 259 5.27 -3.19 0.28
CA ALA A 259 6.50 -2.92 -0.46
C ALA A 259 7.49 -4.09 -0.36
N THR A 260 7.59 -4.70 0.82
CA THR A 260 8.41 -5.91 1.07
C THR A 260 7.96 -7.07 0.19
N LEU A 261 6.67 -7.35 0.14
CA LEU A 261 6.11 -8.43 -0.69
C LEU A 261 6.35 -8.20 -2.18
N VAL A 262 6.17 -6.96 -2.65
CA VAL A 262 6.47 -6.59 -4.05
C VAL A 262 7.95 -6.78 -4.37
N SER A 263 8.84 -6.36 -3.46
CA SER A 263 10.29 -6.53 -3.62
C SER A 263 10.71 -8.00 -3.60
N LEU A 264 10.09 -8.80 -2.73
CA LEU A 264 10.31 -10.24 -2.67
C LEU A 264 9.90 -10.90 -4.00
N ALA A 265 8.72 -10.58 -4.50
CA ALA A 265 8.22 -11.11 -5.78
C ALA A 265 9.12 -10.69 -6.96
N ALA A 266 9.54 -9.42 -7.01
CA ALA A 266 10.45 -8.94 -8.05
C ALA A 266 11.81 -9.63 -7.99
N GLY A 267 12.33 -9.90 -6.79
CA GLY A 267 13.64 -10.57 -6.63
C GLY A 267 13.64 -12.05 -7.02
N ILE A 268 12.49 -12.70 -7.13
CA ILE A 268 12.36 -14.10 -7.58
C ILE A 268 12.52 -14.22 -9.10
N GLU A 269 12.40 -13.12 -9.87
CA GLU A 269 12.59 -13.15 -11.33
C GLU A 269 13.98 -13.69 -11.71
N PRO A 270 14.06 -14.73 -12.59
CA PRO A 270 15.32 -15.42 -12.88
C PRO A 270 16.27 -14.63 -13.77
N ILE A 271 15.86 -13.46 -14.27
CA ILE A 271 16.67 -12.66 -15.19
C ILE A 271 17.49 -11.64 -14.41
N PRO A 272 18.83 -11.77 -14.34
CA PRO A 272 19.68 -10.82 -13.63
C PRO A 272 19.51 -9.39 -14.14
N LEU A 273 19.53 -8.41 -13.24
CA LEU A 273 19.48 -6.96 -13.48
C LEU A 273 18.12 -6.40 -13.93
N ILE A 274 17.15 -7.21 -14.36
CA ILE A 274 15.84 -6.73 -14.82
C ILE A 274 14.96 -6.25 -13.63
N ASP A 275 15.20 -6.79 -12.46
CA ASP A 275 14.51 -6.49 -11.21
C ASP A 275 14.95 -5.17 -10.55
N ILE A 276 16.19 -4.70 -10.86
CA ILE A 276 16.74 -3.50 -10.20
C ILE A 276 15.86 -2.25 -10.37
N PRO A 277 15.36 -1.90 -11.56
CA PRO A 277 14.45 -0.77 -11.72
C PRO A 277 13.14 -0.92 -10.92
N ILE A 278 12.62 -2.15 -10.82
CA ILE A 278 11.38 -2.46 -10.06
C ILE A 278 11.62 -2.27 -8.57
N LEU A 279 12.71 -2.84 -8.04
CA LEU A 279 13.11 -2.74 -6.64
C LEU A 279 13.35 -1.28 -6.23
N LEU A 280 14.14 -0.55 -7.03
CA LEU A 280 14.43 0.85 -6.77
C LEU A 280 13.15 1.71 -6.82
N GLY A 281 12.29 1.47 -7.80
CA GLY A 281 10.99 2.12 -7.90
C GLY A 281 10.09 1.84 -6.68
N THR A 282 10.06 0.59 -6.20
CA THR A 282 9.29 0.19 -5.02
C THR A 282 9.81 0.88 -3.75
N GLN A 283 11.13 0.94 -3.58
CA GLN A 283 11.76 1.60 -2.43
C GLN A 283 11.54 3.10 -2.41
N ILE A 284 11.59 3.75 -3.58
CA ILE A 284 11.28 5.18 -3.71
C ILE A 284 9.83 5.45 -3.34
N ARG A 285 8.89 4.67 -3.87
CA ARG A 285 7.47 4.79 -3.52
C ARG A 285 7.22 4.55 -2.04
N LEU A 286 7.91 3.58 -1.43
CA LEU A 286 7.85 3.32 0.01
C LEU A 286 8.23 4.57 0.81
N VAL A 287 9.39 5.16 0.53
CA VAL A 287 9.87 6.37 1.24
C VAL A 287 8.90 7.54 1.06
N LEU A 288 8.43 7.77 -0.16
CA LEU A 288 7.47 8.85 -0.44
C LEU A 288 6.11 8.61 0.25
N ARG A 289 5.61 7.37 0.29
CA ARG A 289 4.37 7.03 1.00
C ARG A 289 4.51 7.22 2.50
N LEU A 290 5.65 6.84 3.08
CA LEU A 290 5.91 7.09 4.50
C LEU A 290 6.02 8.60 4.81
N ALA A 291 6.72 9.36 3.98
CA ALA A 291 6.77 10.82 4.12
C ALA A 291 5.36 11.45 4.07
N ALA A 292 4.55 11.04 3.08
CA ALA A 292 3.16 11.48 2.95
C ALA A 292 2.31 11.11 4.17
N LEU A 293 2.47 9.91 4.70
CA LEU A 293 1.77 9.42 5.88
C LEU A 293 1.99 10.32 7.10
N TYR A 294 3.20 10.88 7.22
CA TYR A 294 3.56 11.79 8.32
C TYR A 294 3.27 13.26 8.02
N GLY A 295 2.64 13.55 6.87
CA GLY A 295 2.20 14.90 6.50
C GLY A 295 3.27 15.74 5.84
N GLU A 296 4.38 15.13 5.41
CA GLU A 296 5.39 15.83 4.64
C GLU A 296 4.85 16.20 3.25
N PRO A 297 5.04 17.45 2.78
CA PRO A 297 4.52 17.90 1.50
C PRO A 297 5.29 17.24 0.34
N ILE A 298 4.73 16.21 -0.26
CA ILE A 298 5.36 15.40 -1.31
C ILE A 298 5.81 16.23 -2.54
N GLY A 299 5.20 17.41 -2.76
CA GLY A 299 5.59 18.37 -3.80
C GLY A 299 6.81 19.22 -3.47
N ALA A 300 7.24 19.26 -2.21
CA ALA A 300 8.33 20.12 -1.80
C ALA A 300 9.70 19.58 -2.24
N THR A 301 10.57 20.48 -2.67
CA THR A 301 11.95 20.15 -3.09
C THR A 301 12.72 19.43 -1.97
N ASN A 302 12.40 19.76 -0.72
CA ASN A 302 13.05 19.20 0.47
C ASN A 302 12.75 17.70 0.65
N VAL A 303 11.50 17.25 0.47
CA VAL A 303 11.14 15.83 0.60
C VAL A 303 11.85 15.00 -0.45
N MET A 304 11.95 15.51 -1.68
CA MET A 304 12.69 14.83 -2.74
C MET A 304 14.20 14.78 -2.45
N SER A 305 14.76 15.82 -1.82
CA SER A 305 16.17 15.81 -1.43
C SER A 305 16.42 14.86 -0.27
N HIS A 306 15.54 14.80 0.73
CA HIS A 306 15.63 13.86 1.85
C HIS A 306 15.45 12.41 1.39
N ALA A 307 14.47 12.14 0.53
CA ALA A 307 14.28 10.81 -0.06
C ALA A 307 15.51 10.36 -0.86
N ARG A 308 16.06 11.26 -1.68
CA ARG A 308 17.31 10.99 -2.42
C ARG A 308 18.50 10.78 -1.47
N ALA A 309 18.63 11.59 -0.43
CA ALA A 309 19.70 11.46 0.56
C ALA A 309 19.58 10.11 1.31
N LEU A 310 18.39 9.75 1.78
CA LEU A 310 18.14 8.48 2.46
C LEU A 310 18.50 7.30 1.57
N ILE A 311 18.00 7.27 0.34
CA ILE A 311 18.29 6.21 -0.64
C ILE A 311 19.78 6.20 -1.00
N SER A 312 20.42 7.38 -1.16
CA SER A 312 21.84 7.49 -1.44
C SER A 312 22.72 7.01 -0.28
N THR A 313 22.34 7.34 0.96
CA THR A 313 23.05 6.85 2.17
C THR A 313 22.94 5.35 2.30
N MET A 314 21.79 4.80 1.94
CA MET A 314 21.56 3.35 1.90
C MET A 314 22.18 2.68 0.65
N ALA A 315 22.58 3.46 -0.35
CA ALA A 315 23.13 2.95 -1.61
C ALA A 315 24.40 2.10 -1.41
N GLY A 316 25.24 2.41 -0.43
CA GLY A 316 26.38 1.56 -0.06
C GLY A 316 25.94 0.17 0.39
N GLY A 317 24.93 0.11 1.25
CA GLY A 317 24.30 -1.15 1.66
C GLY A 317 23.46 -1.80 0.56
N LEU A 318 22.80 -1.01 -0.28
CA LEU A 318 22.05 -1.48 -1.45
C LEU A 318 22.99 -2.08 -2.51
N GLY A 319 24.12 -1.44 -2.79
CA GLY A 319 25.12 -1.98 -3.72
C GLY A 319 25.62 -3.35 -3.31
N PHE A 320 25.95 -3.53 -2.02
CA PHE A 320 26.34 -4.84 -1.49
C PHE A 320 25.21 -5.88 -1.58
N ARG A 321 23.96 -5.46 -1.30
CA ARG A 321 22.77 -6.33 -1.39
C ARG A 321 22.45 -6.73 -2.83
N LEU A 322 22.52 -5.78 -3.76
CA LEU A 322 22.34 -6.08 -5.19
C LEU A 322 23.38 -7.10 -5.69
N LEU A 323 24.63 -6.97 -5.25
CA LEU A 323 25.67 -7.95 -5.57
C LEU A 323 25.39 -9.32 -4.94
N ALA A 324 24.96 -9.35 -3.69
CA ALA A 324 24.59 -10.59 -2.98
C ALA A 324 23.38 -11.26 -3.64
N GLU A 325 22.39 -10.47 -4.06
CA GLU A 325 21.19 -10.93 -4.77
C GLU A 325 21.54 -11.51 -6.14
N GLN A 326 22.37 -10.81 -6.92
CA GLN A 326 22.82 -11.30 -8.22
C GLN A 326 23.71 -12.55 -8.08
N ALA A 327 24.55 -12.62 -7.05
CA ALA A 327 25.32 -13.82 -6.73
C ALA A 327 24.41 -14.99 -6.32
N ALA A 328 23.33 -14.74 -5.59
CA ALA A 328 22.34 -15.75 -5.25
C ALA A 328 21.64 -16.31 -6.50
N LYS A 329 21.23 -15.45 -7.46
CA LYS A 329 20.60 -15.87 -8.71
C LYS A 329 21.52 -16.74 -9.59
N ALA A 330 22.83 -16.65 -9.40
CA ALA A 330 23.80 -17.52 -10.07
C ALA A 330 23.82 -18.95 -9.51
N VAL A 331 23.13 -19.24 -8.42
CA VAL A 331 23.06 -20.58 -7.80
C VAL A 331 21.91 -21.38 -8.43
N PRO A 332 22.17 -22.50 -9.11
CA PRO A 332 21.11 -23.33 -9.68
C PRO A 332 20.14 -23.86 -8.60
N PHE A 333 18.87 -24.01 -8.93
CA PHE A 333 17.84 -24.67 -8.12
C PHE A 333 17.51 -24.03 -6.74
N GLY A 334 17.54 -22.75 -6.58
CA GLY A 334 17.09 -22.09 -5.35
C GLY A 334 17.59 -20.67 -5.14
N GLY A 335 18.49 -20.21 -5.99
CA GLY A 335 19.07 -18.87 -5.92
C GLY A 335 18.04 -17.75 -6.05
N ASP A 336 16.99 -17.96 -6.84
CA ASP A 336 15.92 -16.98 -7.06
C ASP A 336 15.12 -16.71 -5.77
N PHE A 337 14.84 -17.76 -4.99
CA PHE A 337 14.17 -17.59 -3.69
C PHE A 337 15.06 -16.84 -2.68
N VAL A 338 16.37 -17.12 -2.69
CA VAL A 338 17.34 -16.41 -1.84
C VAL A 338 17.44 -14.94 -2.27
N ALA A 339 17.48 -14.66 -3.57
CA ALA A 339 17.50 -13.32 -4.11
C ALA A 339 16.23 -12.54 -3.71
N GLY A 340 15.05 -13.14 -3.85
CA GLY A 340 13.78 -12.56 -3.39
C GLY A 340 13.77 -12.27 -1.89
N ALA A 341 14.26 -13.20 -1.06
CA ALA A 341 14.37 -13.00 0.39
C ALA A 341 15.29 -11.82 0.75
N ILE A 342 16.42 -11.68 0.05
CA ILE A 342 17.35 -10.56 0.23
C ILE A 342 16.68 -9.23 -0.15
N ALA A 343 15.99 -9.18 -1.29
CA ALA A 343 15.28 -8.00 -1.75
C ALA A 343 14.16 -7.58 -0.79
N GLY A 344 13.37 -8.54 -0.31
CA GLY A 344 12.34 -8.30 0.71
C GLY A 344 12.91 -7.79 2.02
N ALA A 345 13.94 -8.46 2.57
CA ALA A 345 14.59 -8.04 3.82
C ALA A 345 15.21 -6.64 3.72
N ALA A 346 15.77 -6.29 2.55
CA ALA A 346 16.30 -4.97 2.27
C ALA A 346 15.22 -3.89 2.35
N THR A 347 14.09 -4.12 1.68
CA THR A 347 12.97 -3.19 1.64
C THR A 347 12.31 -3.04 3.00
N TRP A 348 12.15 -4.15 3.74
CA TRP A 348 11.67 -4.13 5.12
C TRP A 348 12.55 -3.27 6.03
N SER A 349 13.87 -3.51 5.99
CA SER A 349 14.83 -2.75 6.81
C SER A 349 14.82 -1.26 6.47
N MET A 350 14.72 -0.91 5.17
CA MET A 350 14.59 0.48 4.73
C MET A 350 13.33 1.13 5.30
N GLY A 351 12.20 0.43 5.25
CA GLY A 351 10.95 0.91 5.79
C GLY A 351 11.02 1.16 7.31
N GLN A 352 11.67 0.26 8.06
CA GLN A 352 11.84 0.42 9.52
C GLN A 352 12.75 1.60 9.88
N VAL A 353 13.76 1.89 9.08
CA VAL A 353 14.65 3.06 9.30
C VAL A 353 13.96 4.37 8.92
N ALA A 354 13.04 4.34 7.97
CA ALA A 354 12.29 5.52 7.52
C ALA A 354 11.09 5.87 8.43
N LEU A 355 10.73 5.00 9.38
CA LEU A 355 9.72 5.21 10.43
C LEU A 355 10.25 6.05 11.57
#